data_f772ba7fa06e7bbd0cc5a3acd342f8b5
#
_entry.id   f772ba7fa06e7bbd0cc5a3acd342f8b5
#
_cell.length_a   1.000
_cell.length_b   1.000
_cell.length_c   1.000
_cell.angle_alpha   90.00
_cell.angle_beta   90.00
_cell.angle_gamma   90.00
#
_symmetry.space_group_name_H-M   'P 1'
#
loop_
_entity.id
_entity.type
_entity.pdbx_description
1 polymer ?
#
loop_
_entity_poly.entity_id
_entity_poly.type
_entity_poly.pdbx_seq_one_letter_code
_entity_poly.pdbx_strand_id
1 'polypeptide(L)'
;MKKYIIALLIFSSSIAQAQQTPRQIGEYDDWVVYTYKENNHNVCYMASTPKRDEGKYTKRGDIYIVITHRPGEKSFDVFNVVAGYDYKKDSKVTAKIGKEIFSNFFTDKDKAWTMSETDDRALIKAMMRGERMIIEGQSARGTKTKDTYSLKGFTRAYKTINAKCGKK
;
A
#
# COMPACT_ATOMS: atom_id res chain seq x y z
N MET A 1 -27.90 64.46 1.11
CA MET A 1 -27.60 63.40 0.15
C MET A 1 -26.94 62.25 0.90
N LYS A 2 -27.72 61.16 1.18
CA LYS A 2 -27.25 59.96 1.93
C LYS A 2 -26.67 58.96 0.91
N LYS A 3 -25.35 58.68 1.03
CA LYS A 3 -24.65 57.64 0.25
C LYS A 3 -24.84 56.29 0.93
N TYR A 4 -25.56 55.37 0.31
CA TYR A 4 -25.66 53.96 0.72
C TYR A 4 -24.47 53.20 0.13
N ILE A 5 -23.61 52.66 1.02
CA ILE A 5 -22.55 51.73 0.67
C ILE A 5 -23.14 50.34 0.74
N ILE A 6 -23.31 49.68 -0.42
CA ILE A 6 -23.74 48.28 -0.50
C ILE A 6 -22.47 47.43 -0.34
N ALA A 7 -22.31 46.78 0.80
CA ALA A 7 -21.25 45.79 1.05
C ALA A 7 -21.64 44.47 0.34
N LEU A 8 -20.89 44.09 -0.71
CA LEU A 8 -21.05 42.83 -1.41
C LEU A 8 -20.36 41.74 -0.63
N LEU A 9 -21.11 40.91 0.08
CA LEU A 9 -20.62 39.71 0.76
C LEU A 9 -20.35 38.61 -0.27
N ILE A 10 -19.06 38.39 -0.57
CA ILE A 10 -18.61 37.28 -1.40
C ILE A 10 -18.62 36.00 -0.54
N PHE A 11 -19.61 35.16 -0.71
CA PHE A 11 -19.67 33.82 -0.13
C PHE A 11 -18.70 32.91 -0.91
N SER A 12 -17.52 32.66 -0.38
CA SER A 12 -16.61 31.64 -0.89
C SER A 12 -17.13 30.26 -0.48
N SER A 13 -17.77 29.57 -1.42
CA SER A 13 -18.18 28.18 -1.25
C SER A 13 -16.95 27.28 -1.32
N SER A 14 -16.47 26.82 -0.18
CA SER A 14 -15.45 25.75 -0.11
C SER A 14 -16.08 24.44 -0.61
N ILE A 15 -15.70 23.99 -1.80
CA ILE A 15 -16.08 22.67 -2.31
C ILE A 15 -15.29 21.65 -1.51
N ALA A 16 -15.91 21.04 -0.50
CA ALA A 16 -15.37 19.89 0.20
C ALA A 16 -15.30 18.73 -0.81
N GLN A 17 -14.09 18.36 -1.22
CA GLN A 17 -13.84 17.21 -2.06
C GLN A 17 -14.10 15.96 -1.22
N ALA A 18 -15.25 15.33 -1.42
CA ALA A 18 -15.60 14.08 -0.74
C ALA A 18 -14.62 13.00 -1.18
N GLN A 19 -13.75 12.57 -0.28
CA GLN A 19 -12.86 11.44 -0.51
C GLN A 19 -13.70 10.18 -0.63
N GLN A 20 -13.73 9.57 -1.82
CA GLN A 20 -14.55 8.41 -2.05
C GLN A 20 -14.02 7.21 -1.27
N THR A 21 -14.88 6.62 -0.44
CA THR A 21 -14.57 5.41 0.34
C THR A 21 -14.19 4.26 -0.60
N PRO A 22 -13.06 3.56 -0.36
CA PRO A 22 -12.68 2.40 -1.14
C PRO A 22 -13.76 1.32 -1.12
N ARG A 23 -14.11 0.80 -2.30
CA ARG A 23 -15.08 -0.28 -2.46
C ARG A 23 -14.35 -1.59 -2.70
N GLN A 24 -14.66 -2.60 -1.92
CA GLN A 24 -14.19 -3.97 -2.17
C GLN A 24 -14.82 -4.49 -3.46
N ILE A 25 -14.01 -5.07 -4.34
CA ILE A 25 -14.43 -5.62 -5.64
C ILE A 25 -14.05 -7.09 -5.83
N GLY A 26 -13.33 -7.68 -4.87
CA GLY A 26 -12.99 -9.10 -4.87
C GLY A 26 -12.28 -9.51 -3.60
N GLU A 27 -12.35 -10.82 -3.33
CA GLU A 27 -11.61 -11.50 -2.27
C GLU A 27 -11.12 -12.84 -2.81
N TYR A 28 -9.83 -13.11 -2.64
CA TYR A 28 -9.15 -14.26 -3.21
C TYR A 28 -8.24 -14.88 -2.15
N ASP A 29 -8.74 -15.84 -1.41
CA ASP A 29 -8.07 -16.48 -0.27
C ASP A 29 -7.57 -15.44 0.75
N ASP A 30 -6.27 -15.12 0.72
CA ASP A 30 -5.64 -14.22 1.69
C ASP A 30 -5.46 -12.78 1.16
N TRP A 31 -6.10 -12.45 0.03
CA TRP A 31 -5.98 -11.15 -0.65
C TRP A 31 -7.34 -10.52 -0.91
N VAL A 32 -7.49 -9.26 -0.52
CA VAL A 32 -8.70 -8.47 -0.77
C VAL A 32 -8.39 -7.36 -1.77
N VAL A 33 -9.30 -7.13 -2.70
CA VAL A 33 -9.15 -6.17 -3.79
C VAL A 33 -10.14 -5.03 -3.64
N TYR A 34 -9.63 -3.81 -3.80
CA TYR A 34 -10.38 -2.58 -3.66
C TYR A 34 -10.21 -1.65 -4.85
N THR A 35 -11.19 -0.77 -5.04
CA THR A 35 -11.10 0.35 -5.99
C THR A 35 -11.79 1.59 -5.43
N TYR A 36 -11.28 2.75 -5.79
CA TYR A 36 -11.92 4.05 -5.55
C TYR A 36 -11.60 5.01 -6.69
N LYS A 37 -12.21 6.19 -6.69
CA LYS A 37 -11.93 7.25 -7.64
C LYS A 37 -11.03 8.31 -7.00
N GLU A 38 -10.01 8.72 -7.72
CA GLU A 38 -9.12 9.83 -7.39
C GLU A 38 -8.98 10.68 -8.64
N ASN A 39 -9.36 11.96 -8.58
CA ASN A 39 -9.34 12.89 -9.74
C ASN A 39 -9.97 12.27 -11.01
N ASN A 40 -11.14 11.64 -10.88
CA ASN A 40 -11.88 10.94 -11.94
C ASN A 40 -11.20 9.66 -12.51
N HIS A 41 -10.01 9.30 -12.06
CA HIS A 41 -9.34 8.06 -12.43
C HIS A 41 -9.62 6.94 -11.42
N ASN A 42 -9.67 5.70 -11.89
CA ASN A 42 -9.72 4.57 -10.96
C ASN A 42 -8.36 4.41 -10.29
N VAL A 43 -8.38 4.21 -8.97
CA VAL A 43 -7.25 3.63 -8.23
C VAL A 43 -7.68 2.23 -7.84
N CYS A 44 -6.81 1.25 -8.08
CA CYS A 44 -7.06 -0.14 -7.73
C CYS A 44 -5.91 -0.62 -6.84
N TYR A 45 -6.26 -1.30 -5.77
CA TYR A 45 -5.25 -1.90 -4.92
C TYR A 45 -5.71 -3.25 -4.37
N MET A 46 -4.75 -4.06 -4.02
CA MET A 46 -4.95 -5.31 -3.30
C MET A 46 -4.12 -5.31 -2.04
N ALA A 47 -4.67 -5.90 -0.98
CA ALA A 47 -4.05 -5.92 0.33
C ALA A 47 -4.11 -7.30 0.97
N SER A 48 -3.15 -7.59 1.86
CA SER A 48 -3.12 -8.78 2.69
C SER A 48 -2.53 -8.46 4.06
N THR A 49 -3.03 -9.12 5.09
CA THR A 49 -2.46 -9.09 6.44
C THR A 49 -1.58 -10.33 6.68
N PRO A 50 -0.58 -10.26 7.57
CA PRO A 50 0.26 -11.41 7.84
C PRO A 50 -0.52 -12.53 8.53
N LYS A 51 -0.17 -13.79 8.25
CA LYS A 51 -0.66 -14.96 8.99
C LYS A 51 0.04 -15.14 10.32
N ARG A 52 1.24 -14.58 10.44
CA ARG A 52 2.04 -14.54 11.67
C ARG A 52 2.84 -13.26 11.69
N ASP A 53 2.83 -12.61 12.83
CA ASP A 53 3.58 -11.41 13.15
C ASP A 53 4.41 -11.70 14.42
N GLU A 54 5.72 -11.73 14.25
CA GLU A 54 6.66 -12.16 15.29
C GLU A 54 7.56 -10.97 15.68
N GLY A 55 7.82 -10.82 16.98
CA GLY A 55 8.72 -9.81 17.55
C GLY A 55 8.51 -9.63 19.04
N LYS A 56 9.52 -9.09 19.74
CA LYS A 56 9.42 -8.78 21.18
C LYS A 56 8.83 -7.37 21.36
N TYR A 57 7.53 -7.24 21.12
CA TYR A 57 6.78 -5.98 21.32
C TYR A 57 5.55 -6.20 22.21
N THR A 58 5.16 -5.16 22.95
CA THR A 58 3.95 -5.17 23.81
C THR A 58 2.73 -4.64 23.05
N LYS A 59 2.93 -3.76 22.06
CA LYS A 59 1.88 -3.17 21.22
C LYS A 59 2.44 -2.90 19.84
N ARG A 60 1.62 -3.15 18.83
CA ARG A 60 1.90 -2.88 17.42
C ARG A 60 0.62 -2.38 16.76
N GLY A 61 0.72 -1.48 15.80
CA GLY A 61 -0.40 -1.03 14.97
C GLY A 61 -0.76 -2.04 13.89
N ASP A 62 -1.59 -1.61 12.94
CA ASP A 62 -2.02 -2.43 11.82
C ASP A 62 -0.83 -2.82 10.94
N ILE A 63 -0.84 -4.08 10.50
CA ILE A 63 0.23 -4.68 9.70
C ILE A 63 -0.39 -5.22 8.41
N TYR A 64 0.06 -4.71 7.27
CA TYR A 64 -0.42 -5.19 5.98
C TYR A 64 0.55 -4.84 4.86
N ILE A 65 0.38 -5.48 3.73
CA ILE A 65 1.03 -5.13 2.46
C ILE A 65 -0.03 -4.72 1.45
N VAL A 66 0.36 -3.81 0.56
CA VAL A 66 -0.51 -3.29 -0.49
C VAL A 66 0.24 -3.28 -1.82
N ILE A 67 -0.46 -3.59 -2.90
CA ILE A 67 -0.01 -3.32 -4.27
C ILE A 67 -1.04 -2.41 -4.92
N THR A 68 -0.58 -1.27 -5.42
CA THR A 68 -1.45 -0.20 -5.93
C THR A 68 -1.16 0.11 -7.40
N HIS A 69 -2.24 0.36 -8.15
CA HIS A 69 -2.23 0.94 -9.50
C HIS A 69 -2.94 2.29 -9.48
N ARG A 70 -2.27 3.34 -9.97
CA ARG A 70 -2.80 4.70 -10.22
C ARG A 70 -2.66 5.07 -11.69
N PRO A 71 -3.58 4.65 -12.57
CA PRO A 71 -3.49 4.94 -14.01
C PRO A 71 -3.41 6.44 -14.33
N GLY A 72 -4.10 7.30 -13.56
CA GLY A 72 -4.06 8.74 -13.72
C GLY A 72 -2.66 9.36 -13.56
N GLU A 73 -1.80 8.70 -12.78
CA GLU A 73 -0.39 9.07 -12.57
C GLU A 73 0.57 8.20 -13.40
N LYS A 74 0.05 7.31 -14.25
CA LYS A 74 0.82 6.27 -14.98
C LYS A 74 1.66 5.38 -14.05
N SER A 75 1.26 5.26 -12.78
CA SER A 75 1.94 4.52 -11.73
C SER A 75 1.27 3.17 -11.54
N PHE A 76 2.06 2.09 -11.66
CA PHE A 76 1.58 0.71 -11.56
C PHE A 76 2.53 -0.12 -10.71
N ASP A 77 2.00 -1.18 -10.11
CA ASP A 77 2.76 -2.17 -9.34
C ASP A 77 3.42 -1.65 -8.06
N VAL A 78 3.02 -0.49 -7.56
CA VAL A 78 3.65 0.08 -6.37
C VAL A 78 3.42 -0.83 -5.18
N PHE A 79 4.49 -1.49 -4.73
CA PHE A 79 4.51 -2.34 -3.54
C PHE A 79 4.78 -1.50 -2.29
N ASN A 80 4.01 -1.76 -1.24
CA ASN A 80 4.15 -1.08 0.03
C ASN A 80 3.89 -2.04 1.19
N VAL A 81 4.70 -1.91 2.23
CA VAL A 81 4.51 -2.58 3.54
C VAL A 81 4.17 -1.54 4.59
N VAL A 82 3.14 -1.77 5.38
CA VAL A 82 2.84 -1.05 6.60
C VAL A 82 3.20 -1.96 7.77
N ALA A 83 4.14 -1.50 8.60
CA ALA A 83 4.74 -2.33 9.65
C ALA A 83 4.04 -2.20 11.01
N GLY A 84 3.18 -1.20 11.18
CA GLY A 84 2.53 -0.90 12.46
C GLY A 84 3.46 -0.33 13.53
N TYR A 85 4.64 0.13 13.13
CA TYR A 85 5.60 0.86 13.95
C TYR A 85 6.51 1.71 13.05
N ASP A 86 7.07 2.79 13.57
CA ASP A 86 8.08 3.57 12.84
C ASP A 86 9.36 2.75 12.71
N TYR A 87 9.85 2.62 11.48
CA TYR A 87 11.11 1.94 11.21
C TYR A 87 12.30 2.67 11.85
N LYS A 88 13.27 1.90 12.32
CA LYS A 88 14.54 2.47 12.76
C LYS A 88 15.25 3.11 11.57
N LYS A 89 15.69 4.36 11.73
CA LYS A 89 16.46 5.07 10.71
C LYS A 89 17.65 4.21 10.24
N ASP A 90 17.85 4.16 8.94
CA ASP A 90 18.94 3.43 8.27
C ASP A 90 18.90 1.90 8.51
N SER A 91 17.80 1.35 9.05
CA SER A 91 17.64 -0.10 9.17
C SER A 91 17.19 -0.72 7.84
N LYS A 92 17.61 -1.96 7.62
CA LYS A 92 17.23 -2.72 6.41
C LYS A 92 15.87 -3.35 6.59
N VAL A 93 15.04 -3.27 5.55
CA VAL A 93 13.85 -4.08 5.36
C VAL A 93 14.17 -5.14 4.31
N THR A 94 13.72 -6.37 4.53
CA THR A 94 13.88 -7.45 3.57
C THR A 94 12.57 -8.18 3.32
N ALA A 95 12.33 -8.55 2.06
CA ALA A 95 11.28 -9.48 1.68
C ALA A 95 11.92 -10.78 1.17
N LYS A 96 11.52 -11.94 1.72
CA LYS A 96 12.02 -13.26 1.35
C LYS A 96 10.91 -14.10 0.77
N ILE A 97 11.12 -14.65 -0.44
CA ILE A 97 10.18 -15.53 -1.14
C ILE A 97 10.96 -16.74 -1.64
N GLY A 98 10.74 -17.90 -1.02
CA GLY A 98 11.55 -19.09 -1.31
C GLY A 98 13.03 -18.84 -1.04
N LYS A 99 13.87 -18.87 -2.11
CA LYS A 99 15.31 -18.57 -2.03
C LYS A 99 15.65 -17.14 -2.44
N GLU A 100 14.69 -16.39 -2.97
CA GLU A 100 14.89 -15.01 -3.41
C GLU A 100 14.81 -14.04 -2.22
N ILE A 101 15.73 -13.08 -2.15
CA ILE A 101 15.79 -12.06 -1.10
C ILE A 101 15.82 -10.69 -1.77
N PHE A 102 14.85 -9.86 -1.44
CA PHE A 102 14.73 -8.48 -1.86
C PHE A 102 15.08 -7.60 -0.67
N SER A 103 16.04 -6.69 -0.81
CA SER A 103 16.51 -5.82 0.27
C SER A 103 16.64 -4.36 -0.15
N ASN A 104 16.19 -4.03 -1.37
CA ASN A 104 16.26 -2.68 -1.92
C ASN A 104 14.97 -1.91 -1.58
N PHE A 105 14.86 -1.52 -0.31
CA PHE A 105 13.72 -0.77 0.22
C PHE A 105 14.17 0.56 0.83
N PHE A 106 13.31 1.57 0.71
CA PHE A 106 13.38 2.76 1.54
C PHE A 106 12.20 2.79 2.52
N THR A 107 12.37 3.51 3.63
CA THR A 107 11.36 3.61 4.69
C THR A 107 11.04 5.07 5.00
N ASP A 108 9.76 5.33 5.25
CA ASP A 108 9.27 6.58 5.84
C ASP A 108 8.23 6.23 6.90
N LYS A 109 8.49 6.65 8.14
CA LYS A 109 7.67 6.29 9.32
C LYS A 109 7.45 4.79 9.41
N ASP A 110 6.20 4.35 9.36
CA ASP A 110 5.74 2.97 9.47
C ASP A 110 5.69 2.21 8.14
N LYS A 111 6.10 2.85 7.05
CA LYS A 111 5.98 2.30 5.69
C LYS A 111 7.33 2.01 5.06
N ALA A 112 7.35 0.94 4.24
CA ALA A 112 8.49 0.60 3.39
C ALA A 112 8.02 0.37 1.94
N TRP A 113 8.79 0.90 0.98
CA TRP A 113 8.57 0.72 -0.47
C TRP A 113 9.84 0.19 -1.11
N THR A 114 9.72 -0.47 -2.23
CA THR A 114 10.86 -0.75 -3.10
C THR A 114 11.44 0.54 -3.65
N MET A 115 12.72 0.52 -4.03
CA MET A 115 13.42 1.72 -4.51
C MET A 115 13.05 2.12 -5.94
N SER A 116 12.48 1.20 -6.74
CA SER A 116 12.20 1.43 -8.15
C SER A 116 11.06 0.56 -8.68
N GLU A 117 10.45 0.98 -9.80
CA GLU A 117 9.47 0.16 -10.53
C GLU A 117 10.05 -1.20 -10.99
N THR A 118 11.36 -1.28 -11.23
CA THR A 118 12.02 -2.54 -11.58
C THR A 118 12.04 -3.49 -10.40
N ASP A 119 12.30 -2.97 -9.19
CA ASP A 119 12.25 -3.75 -7.96
C ASP A 119 10.81 -4.19 -7.65
N ASP A 120 9.81 -3.31 -7.84
CA ASP A 120 8.39 -3.66 -7.73
C ASP A 120 8.03 -4.84 -8.62
N ARG A 121 8.35 -4.74 -9.91
CA ARG A 121 8.05 -5.80 -10.89
C ARG A 121 8.76 -7.10 -10.57
N ALA A 122 10.01 -7.05 -10.12
CA ALA A 122 10.77 -8.25 -9.74
C ALA A 122 10.13 -8.94 -8.53
N LEU A 123 9.78 -8.16 -7.50
CA LEU A 123 9.13 -8.67 -6.29
C LEU A 123 7.75 -9.28 -6.63
N ILE A 124 6.90 -8.58 -7.39
CA ILE A 124 5.58 -9.08 -7.80
C ILE A 124 5.71 -10.38 -8.61
N LYS A 125 6.69 -10.46 -9.52
CA LYS A 125 6.96 -11.68 -10.28
C LYS A 125 7.34 -12.86 -9.37
N ALA A 126 8.11 -12.63 -8.31
CA ALA A 126 8.41 -13.64 -7.32
C ALA A 126 7.17 -14.03 -6.49
N MET A 127 6.34 -13.03 -6.09
CA MET A 127 5.09 -13.27 -5.37
C MET A 127 4.10 -14.13 -6.18
N MET A 128 4.02 -13.98 -7.49
CA MET A 128 3.15 -14.80 -8.35
C MET A 128 3.54 -16.29 -8.37
N ARG A 129 4.82 -16.61 -8.09
CA ARG A 129 5.37 -17.99 -8.10
C ARG A 129 5.53 -18.58 -6.71
N GLY A 130 5.52 -17.72 -5.69
CA GLY A 130 5.77 -18.13 -4.31
C GLY A 130 4.50 -18.59 -3.59
N GLU A 131 4.69 -19.28 -2.48
CA GLU A 131 3.60 -19.68 -1.58
C GLU A 131 3.47 -18.76 -0.37
N ARG A 132 4.58 -18.18 0.07
CA ARG A 132 4.67 -17.26 1.20
C ARG A 132 5.77 -16.24 1.00
N MET A 133 5.57 -15.08 1.62
CA MET A 133 6.57 -14.02 1.72
C MET A 133 6.82 -13.71 3.19
N ILE A 134 8.08 -13.49 3.54
CA ILE A 134 8.51 -13.08 4.89
C ILE A 134 9.07 -11.67 4.79
N ILE A 135 8.48 -10.74 5.53
CA ILE A 135 9.01 -9.39 5.68
C ILE A 135 9.75 -9.31 7.02
N GLU A 136 11.00 -8.89 6.99
CA GLU A 136 11.79 -8.61 8.19
C GLU A 136 12.12 -7.13 8.26
N GLY A 137 12.02 -6.55 9.46
CA GLY A 137 12.31 -5.14 9.71
C GLY A 137 12.72 -4.89 11.16
N GLN A 138 13.02 -3.63 11.48
CA GLN A 138 13.37 -3.21 12.82
C GLN A 138 12.68 -1.90 13.17
N SER A 139 12.00 -1.88 14.33
CA SER A 139 11.33 -0.66 14.83
C SER A 139 12.35 0.36 15.33
N ALA A 140 11.94 1.63 15.43
CA ALA A 140 12.73 2.71 16.01
C ALA A 140 13.21 2.40 17.44
N ARG A 141 12.49 1.55 18.16
CA ARG A 141 12.88 1.05 19.51
C ARG A 141 13.86 -0.10 19.46
N GLY A 142 14.30 -0.54 18.27
CA GLY A 142 15.25 -1.63 18.09
C GLY A 142 14.65 -3.03 18.04
N THR A 143 13.33 -3.18 18.17
CA THR A 143 12.65 -4.49 18.09
C THR A 143 12.73 -5.02 16.66
N LYS A 144 13.30 -6.20 16.47
CA LYS A 144 13.26 -6.92 15.19
C LYS A 144 11.91 -7.62 15.07
N THR A 145 11.33 -7.56 13.87
CA THR A 145 10.06 -8.20 13.53
C THR A 145 10.23 -9.11 12.32
N LYS A 146 9.34 -10.10 12.24
CA LYS A 146 9.25 -11.05 11.14
C LYS A 146 7.79 -11.36 10.88
N ASP A 147 7.28 -10.90 9.74
CA ASP A 147 5.89 -11.02 9.34
C ASP A 147 5.77 -12.00 8.19
N THR A 148 4.96 -13.03 8.34
CA THR A 148 4.77 -14.07 7.32
C THR A 148 3.42 -13.89 6.65
N TYR A 149 3.45 -13.60 5.36
CA TYR A 149 2.28 -13.45 4.49
C TYR A 149 2.08 -14.68 3.63
N SER A 150 0.83 -15.08 3.45
CA SER A 150 0.45 -16.07 2.45
C SER A 150 0.33 -15.43 1.07
N LEU A 151 0.81 -16.11 0.04
CA LEU A 151 0.65 -15.69 -1.35
C LEU A 151 -0.49 -16.44 -2.05
N LYS A 152 -1.28 -17.22 -1.30
CA LYS A 152 -2.46 -17.89 -1.82
C LYS A 152 -3.50 -16.84 -2.26
N GLY A 153 -3.95 -16.93 -3.50
CA GLY A 153 -4.87 -15.96 -4.10
C GLY A 153 -4.21 -14.75 -4.75
N PHE A 154 -2.91 -14.49 -4.48
CA PHE A 154 -2.18 -13.33 -5.01
C PHE A 154 -2.36 -13.11 -6.52
N THR A 155 -2.09 -14.12 -7.32
CA THR A 155 -2.15 -14.02 -8.79
C THR A 155 -3.55 -13.67 -9.29
N ARG A 156 -4.61 -14.18 -8.64
CA ARG A 156 -6.01 -13.85 -8.99
C ARG A 156 -6.34 -12.41 -8.62
N ALA A 157 -5.99 -11.97 -7.42
CA ALA A 157 -6.16 -10.61 -6.96
C ALA A 157 -5.41 -9.61 -7.87
N TYR A 158 -4.16 -9.93 -8.23
CA TYR A 158 -3.34 -9.10 -9.11
C TYR A 158 -3.93 -8.97 -10.53
N LYS A 159 -4.43 -10.06 -11.13
CA LYS A 159 -5.17 -10.00 -12.40
C LYS A 159 -6.40 -9.10 -12.32
N THR A 160 -7.08 -9.09 -11.19
CA THR A 160 -8.28 -8.26 -10.98
C THR A 160 -7.94 -6.78 -10.94
N ILE A 161 -6.88 -6.35 -10.21
CA ILE A 161 -6.47 -4.93 -10.21
C ILE A 161 -5.94 -4.51 -11.59
N ASN A 162 -5.21 -5.37 -12.30
CA ASN A 162 -4.74 -5.11 -13.66
C ASN A 162 -5.93 -4.85 -14.61
N ALA A 163 -6.91 -5.75 -14.64
CA ALA A 163 -8.10 -5.62 -15.49
C ALA A 163 -8.90 -4.37 -15.14
N LYS A 164 -9.10 -4.09 -13.85
CA LYS A 164 -9.91 -2.96 -13.37
C LYS A 164 -9.25 -1.62 -13.64
N CYS A 165 -7.93 -1.52 -13.54
CA CYS A 165 -7.16 -0.30 -13.76
C CYS A 165 -6.47 -0.23 -15.14
N GLY A 166 -6.81 -1.14 -16.08
CA GLY A 166 -6.38 -1.08 -17.47
C GLY A 166 -4.87 -1.27 -17.68
N LYS A 167 -4.20 -1.97 -16.77
CA LYS A 167 -2.80 -2.35 -16.95
C LYS A 167 -2.74 -3.50 -17.98
N LYS A 168 -2.04 -3.26 -19.08
CA LYS A 168 -1.77 -4.25 -20.14
C LYS A 168 -0.59 -5.13 -19.81
#